data_9d159bc8540dcf31d8ea933e7103b264
#
_entry.id   9d159bc8540dcf31d8ea933e7103b264
#
_cell.length_a   1.000
_cell.length_b   1.000
_cell.length_c   1.000
_cell.angle_alpha   90.00
_cell.angle_beta   90.00
_cell.angle_gamma   90.00
#
_symmetry.space_group_name_H-M   'P 1'
#
loop_
_entity.id
_entity.type
_entity.pdbx_description
1 polymer ?
#
loop_
_entity_poly.entity_id
_entity_poly.type
_entity_poly.pdbx_seq_one_letter_code
_entity_poly.pdbx_strand_id
1 'polypeptide(L)'
;KMFYHNTKQGRMRHDKVHNLFGYNMTRAAGEAFERLEPDKRILMYSRSACIGMHRYGGIWTGDNHSWWSHILLALHMMPSLNMCGFLYEGPDIGGFGSNTAEDLVLRWYGMGIFSPLLRNHSANGTRRQEPYRFKNKSAFAGILQLRYLLLPYIYSEYMKAALHDGMYCMPLAFAFPEDDFARRVEDEVMIGESLLIAPVYEQNARGRYVYLPEEMLQVRVKCSESDRMETSVLPAGHHYIPVELDEVVFFMRKGHLLPLAKDGKKIQSVADVDFADLRLLAYAPDGASYEYYTDDGETKDYDKPEHFVHITLDADGNAKSDRATVKVEG
;
A
#
# COMPACT_ATOMS: atom_id res chain seq x y z
N LYS A 1 33.36 -5.89 -23.36
CA LYS A 1 32.96 -7.01 -24.24
C LYS A 1 31.55 -6.73 -24.72
N MET A 2 31.32 -6.83 -26.01
CA MET A 2 29.98 -6.62 -26.61
C MET A 2 29.27 -7.95 -26.71
N PHE A 3 28.08 -8.02 -26.07
CA PHE A 3 27.17 -9.14 -26.25
C PHE A 3 26.14 -8.85 -27.33
N TYR A 4 25.69 -9.88 -27.99
CA TYR A 4 24.65 -9.84 -29.00
C TYR A 4 23.54 -10.83 -28.66
N HIS A 5 22.33 -10.48 -29.00
CA HIS A 5 21.12 -11.31 -28.89
C HIS A 5 20.57 -11.63 -30.27
N ASN A 6 20.13 -12.84 -30.45
CA ASN A 6 19.34 -13.22 -31.62
C ASN A 6 17.88 -12.86 -31.35
N THR A 7 17.34 -11.96 -32.13
CA THR A 7 15.94 -11.52 -32.04
C THR A 7 15.19 -11.88 -33.33
N LYS A 8 13.87 -11.73 -33.32
CA LYS A 8 13.04 -11.90 -34.55
C LYS A 8 13.42 -10.88 -35.64
N GLN A 9 14.05 -9.77 -35.26
CA GLN A 9 14.50 -8.70 -36.18
C GLN A 9 15.98 -8.85 -36.57
N GLY A 10 16.61 -9.98 -36.22
CA GLY A 10 18.01 -10.25 -36.48
C GLY A 10 18.90 -10.11 -35.24
N ARG A 11 20.21 -10.15 -35.47
CA ARG A 11 21.22 -10.06 -34.41
C ARG A 11 21.36 -8.61 -33.91
N MET A 12 21.07 -8.37 -32.64
CA MET A 12 21.11 -7.05 -32.01
C MET A 12 22.12 -7.00 -30.87
N ARG A 13 22.80 -5.88 -30.71
CA ARG A 13 23.71 -5.65 -29.57
C ARG A 13 22.93 -5.56 -28.28
N HIS A 14 23.50 -6.03 -27.17
CA HIS A 14 22.88 -6.02 -25.84
C HIS A 14 22.47 -4.61 -25.39
N ASP A 15 23.27 -3.59 -25.66
CA ASP A 15 22.97 -2.19 -25.31
C ASP A 15 21.67 -1.66 -25.95
N LYS A 16 21.23 -2.26 -27.05
CA LYS A 16 19.97 -1.91 -27.72
C LYS A 16 18.74 -2.62 -27.12
N VAL A 17 18.94 -3.73 -26.43
CA VAL A 17 17.87 -4.59 -25.91
C VAL A 17 18.00 -4.84 -24.39
N HIS A 18 18.93 -4.18 -23.73
CA HIS A 18 19.27 -4.40 -22.32
C HIS A 18 18.01 -4.36 -21.42
N ASN A 19 17.21 -3.31 -21.53
CA ASN A 19 16.02 -3.15 -20.69
C ASN A 19 14.89 -4.15 -21.03
N LEU A 20 14.93 -4.75 -22.23
CA LEU A 20 13.97 -5.77 -22.64
C LEU A 20 14.36 -7.19 -22.18
N PHE A 21 15.57 -7.38 -21.66
CA PHE A 21 16.02 -8.71 -21.26
C PHE A 21 15.19 -9.24 -20.09
N GLY A 22 15.09 -8.47 -18.99
CA GLY A 22 14.25 -8.81 -17.83
C GLY A 22 12.76 -8.88 -18.19
N TYR A 23 12.30 -7.96 -19.04
CA TYR A 23 10.94 -8.00 -19.57
C TYR A 23 10.63 -9.34 -20.25
N ASN A 24 11.48 -9.80 -21.17
CA ASN A 24 11.25 -11.05 -21.88
C ASN A 24 11.34 -12.30 -20.97
N MET A 25 12.19 -12.26 -19.94
CA MET A 25 12.22 -13.34 -18.94
C MET A 25 10.91 -13.42 -18.17
N THR A 26 10.42 -12.29 -17.65
CA THR A 26 9.15 -12.22 -16.90
C THR A 26 7.96 -12.60 -17.80
N ARG A 27 7.95 -12.11 -19.05
CA ARG A 27 6.93 -12.48 -20.02
C ARG A 27 6.92 -13.98 -20.30
N ALA A 28 8.07 -14.59 -20.54
CA ALA A 28 8.17 -16.02 -20.80
C ALA A 28 7.65 -16.87 -19.63
N ALA A 29 7.94 -16.44 -18.38
CA ALA A 29 7.39 -17.08 -17.19
C ALA A 29 5.87 -16.90 -17.10
N GLY A 30 5.36 -15.68 -17.31
CA GLY A 30 3.92 -15.40 -17.32
C GLY A 30 3.16 -16.20 -18.36
N GLU A 31 3.67 -16.25 -19.61
CA GLU A 31 3.07 -17.06 -20.68
C GLU A 31 3.13 -18.58 -20.38
N ALA A 32 4.12 -19.04 -19.61
CA ALA A 32 4.20 -20.43 -19.17
C ALA A 32 3.15 -20.74 -18.10
N PHE A 33 2.99 -19.88 -17.09
CA PHE A 33 1.96 -20.01 -16.06
C PHE A 33 0.56 -19.95 -16.66
N GLU A 34 0.34 -19.06 -17.63
CA GLU A 34 -0.94 -18.97 -18.34
C GLU A 34 -1.35 -20.30 -19.01
N ARG A 35 -0.37 -21.07 -19.50
CA ARG A 35 -0.63 -22.40 -20.09
C ARG A 35 -0.76 -23.50 -19.05
N LEU A 36 -0.04 -23.41 -17.93
CA LEU A 36 -0.01 -24.46 -16.91
C LEU A 36 -1.14 -24.33 -15.88
N GLU A 37 -1.51 -23.10 -15.57
CA GLU A 37 -2.53 -22.76 -14.56
C GLU A 37 -3.52 -21.72 -15.15
N PRO A 38 -4.28 -22.10 -16.22
CA PRO A 38 -5.08 -21.14 -16.97
C PRO A 38 -6.18 -20.46 -16.16
N ASP A 39 -6.67 -21.13 -15.10
CA ASP A 39 -7.78 -20.65 -14.27
C ASP A 39 -7.33 -19.89 -13.03
N LYS A 40 -6.00 -19.82 -12.76
CA LYS A 40 -5.47 -19.18 -11.55
C LYS A 40 -4.77 -17.88 -11.86
N ARG A 41 -4.93 -16.91 -10.95
CA ARG A 41 -4.08 -15.73 -10.89
C ARG A 41 -2.69 -16.10 -10.38
N ILE A 42 -1.67 -15.57 -11.03
CA ILE A 42 -0.28 -15.81 -10.67
C ILE A 42 0.33 -14.50 -10.18
N LEU A 43 0.89 -14.53 -8.97
CA LEU A 43 1.69 -13.43 -8.46
C LEU A 43 3.15 -13.63 -8.84
N MET A 44 3.64 -12.77 -9.72
CA MET A 44 5.06 -12.67 -10.04
C MET A 44 5.56 -11.25 -9.74
N TYR A 45 6.81 -11.15 -9.33
CA TYR A 45 7.51 -9.86 -9.27
C TYR A 45 8.97 -10.03 -9.64
N SER A 46 9.54 -9.00 -10.24
CA SER A 46 10.89 -8.99 -10.78
C SER A 46 11.64 -7.74 -10.39
N ARG A 47 12.96 -7.78 -10.41
CA ARG A 47 13.81 -6.62 -10.18
C ARG A 47 13.99 -5.78 -11.44
N SER A 48 14.34 -6.44 -12.55
CA SER A 48 14.60 -5.79 -13.83
C SER A 48 13.29 -5.54 -14.55
N ALA A 49 12.97 -4.28 -14.76
CA ALA A 49 11.70 -3.86 -15.32
C ALA A 49 11.86 -2.80 -16.41
N CYS A 50 10.85 -2.71 -17.26
CA CYS A 50 10.58 -1.57 -18.13
C CYS A 50 9.07 -1.44 -18.31
N ILE A 51 8.60 -0.31 -18.83
CA ILE A 51 7.20 -0.06 -19.13
C ILE A 51 6.66 -1.20 -20.02
N GLY A 52 5.50 -1.73 -19.67
CA GLY A 52 4.87 -2.88 -20.32
C GLY A 52 5.07 -4.20 -19.56
N MET A 53 6.07 -4.33 -18.67
CA MET A 53 6.28 -5.53 -17.87
C MET A 53 5.20 -5.71 -16.79
N HIS A 54 4.57 -4.63 -16.35
CA HIS A 54 3.45 -4.67 -15.38
C HIS A 54 2.32 -5.62 -15.78
N ARG A 55 2.16 -5.91 -17.07
CA ARG A 55 1.20 -6.89 -17.58
C ARG A 55 1.52 -8.34 -17.19
N TYR A 56 2.73 -8.62 -16.74
CA TYR A 56 3.19 -9.97 -16.40
C TYR A 56 3.58 -10.09 -14.93
N GLY A 57 3.86 -9.00 -14.25
CA GLY A 57 4.23 -9.05 -12.85
C GLY A 57 4.53 -7.69 -12.26
N GLY A 58 4.59 -7.65 -10.93
CA GLY A 58 5.03 -6.49 -10.17
C GLY A 58 6.55 -6.40 -10.06
N ILE A 59 7.00 -5.50 -9.20
CA ILE A 59 8.41 -5.30 -8.91
C ILE A 59 8.62 -5.08 -7.41
N TRP A 60 9.85 -5.34 -6.93
CA TRP A 60 10.32 -4.71 -5.69
C TRP A 60 11.38 -3.68 -6.04
N THR A 61 11.62 -2.75 -5.15
CA THR A 61 12.47 -1.59 -5.44
C THR A 61 13.98 -1.88 -5.35
N GLY A 62 14.38 -3.15 -5.28
CA GLY A 62 15.77 -3.61 -5.29
C GLY A 62 16.47 -3.50 -3.96
N ASP A 63 17.80 -3.51 -3.98
CA ASP A 63 18.66 -3.55 -2.81
C ASP A 63 18.80 -2.17 -2.15
N ASN A 64 17.80 -1.76 -1.40
CA ASN A 64 17.86 -0.60 -0.55
C ASN A 64 18.76 -0.83 0.68
N HIS A 65 19.01 0.19 1.48
CA HIS A 65 19.84 0.11 2.68
C HIS A 65 19.04 0.47 3.92
N SER A 66 19.49 -0.01 5.09
CA SER A 66 18.93 0.32 6.40
C SER A 66 19.25 1.78 6.78
N TRP A 67 18.76 2.72 5.97
CA TRP A 67 18.95 4.17 6.11
C TRP A 67 17.60 4.88 6.16
N TRP A 68 17.52 5.91 6.98
CA TRP A 68 16.32 6.72 7.12
C TRP A 68 15.89 7.37 5.80
N SER A 69 16.85 7.87 5.01
CA SER A 69 16.59 8.41 3.68
C SER A 69 15.98 7.41 2.70
N HIS A 70 16.11 6.11 2.96
CA HIS A 70 15.51 5.09 2.10
C HIS A 70 14.04 4.81 2.43
N ILE A 71 13.53 5.24 3.60
CA ILE A 71 12.09 5.31 3.85
C ILE A 71 11.48 6.37 2.92
N LEU A 72 12.07 7.57 2.89
CA LEU A 72 11.63 8.65 2.01
C LEU A 72 11.75 8.26 0.53
N LEU A 73 12.87 7.63 0.15
CA LEU A 73 13.05 7.12 -1.22
C LEU A 73 11.94 6.14 -1.63
N ALA A 74 11.57 5.21 -0.75
CA ALA A 74 10.49 4.28 -1.00
C ALA A 74 9.15 5.03 -1.19
N LEU A 75 8.86 6.00 -0.33
CA LEU A 75 7.66 6.84 -0.44
C LEU A 75 7.57 7.59 -1.77
N HIS A 76 8.69 8.09 -2.30
CA HIS A 76 8.74 8.73 -3.63
C HIS A 76 8.59 7.72 -4.78
N MET A 77 9.11 6.50 -4.60
CA MET A 77 9.05 5.48 -5.64
C MET A 77 7.64 4.90 -5.83
N MET A 78 6.86 4.76 -4.76
CA MET A 78 5.50 4.20 -4.82
C MET A 78 4.61 4.89 -5.86
N PRO A 79 4.34 6.20 -5.79
CA PRO A 79 3.51 6.87 -6.80
C PRO A 79 4.19 6.91 -8.17
N SER A 80 5.52 7.02 -8.23
CA SER A 80 6.27 7.02 -9.50
C SER A 80 6.13 5.71 -10.26
N LEU A 81 6.14 4.59 -9.55
CA LEU A 81 5.94 3.26 -10.13
C LEU A 81 4.49 3.03 -10.54
N ASN A 82 3.53 3.52 -9.75
CA ASN A 82 2.12 3.47 -10.10
C ASN A 82 1.84 4.26 -11.39
N MET A 83 2.45 5.43 -11.59
CA MET A 83 2.37 6.18 -12.86
C MET A 83 2.92 5.39 -14.07
N CYS A 84 3.81 4.42 -13.84
CA CYS A 84 4.32 3.52 -14.88
C CYS A 84 3.50 2.24 -15.03
N GLY A 85 2.38 2.10 -14.32
CA GLY A 85 1.50 0.92 -14.34
C GLY A 85 1.93 -0.21 -13.39
N PHE A 86 3.01 -0.04 -12.61
CA PHE A 86 3.40 -1.00 -11.58
C PHE A 86 2.65 -0.74 -10.29
N LEU A 87 1.47 -1.35 -10.13
CA LEU A 87 0.67 -1.24 -8.91
C LEU A 87 1.18 -2.18 -7.81
N TYR A 88 1.61 -3.41 -8.16
CA TYR A 88 2.19 -4.34 -7.19
C TYR A 88 3.68 -4.04 -7.03
N GLU A 89 4.00 -3.29 -6.02
CA GLU A 89 5.34 -2.84 -5.70
C GLU A 89 5.56 -2.73 -4.18
N GLY A 90 6.82 -2.66 -3.76
CA GLY A 90 7.21 -2.35 -2.40
C GLY A 90 8.72 -2.48 -2.17
N PRO A 91 9.23 -1.83 -1.11
CA PRO A 91 10.62 -1.92 -0.70
C PRO A 91 10.91 -3.16 0.14
N ASP A 92 12.18 -3.48 0.31
CA ASP A 92 12.64 -4.35 1.39
C ASP A 92 12.54 -3.60 2.72
N ILE A 93 11.55 -3.94 3.53
CA ILE A 93 11.30 -3.30 4.83
C ILE A 93 12.47 -3.54 5.77
N GLY A 94 12.96 -2.47 6.38
CA GLY A 94 14.13 -2.48 7.26
C GLY A 94 15.46 -2.30 6.53
N GLY A 95 15.46 -2.38 5.20
CA GLY A 95 16.62 -2.27 4.33
C GLY A 95 17.30 -3.60 4.06
N PHE A 96 17.65 -3.84 2.79
CA PHE A 96 18.38 -5.04 2.35
C PHE A 96 19.84 -5.00 2.77
N GLY A 97 20.53 -3.91 2.47
CA GLY A 97 21.93 -3.70 2.85
C GLY A 97 22.07 -3.02 4.21
N SER A 98 23.23 -3.23 4.84
CA SER A 98 23.56 -2.65 6.15
C SER A 98 22.80 -3.26 7.34
N ASN A 99 23.18 -2.84 8.54
CA ASN A 99 22.55 -3.31 9.78
C ASN A 99 21.49 -2.31 10.24
N THR A 100 20.27 -2.77 10.34
CA THR A 100 19.17 -1.96 10.81
C THR A 100 19.11 -1.81 12.34
N ALA A 101 18.29 -0.87 12.82
CA ALA A 101 17.93 -0.69 14.22
C ALA A 101 16.40 -0.79 14.38
N GLU A 102 15.94 -1.05 15.61
CA GLU A 102 14.53 -1.29 15.91
C GLU A 102 13.64 -0.10 15.52
N ASP A 103 14.08 1.11 15.83
CA ASP A 103 13.37 2.35 15.52
C ASP A 103 13.16 2.55 14.02
N LEU A 104 14.20 2.30 13.22
CA LEU A 104 14.12 2.36 11.76
C LEU A 104 13.12 1.33 11.22
N VAL A 105 13.18 0.10 11.72
CA VAL A 105 12.28 -0.98 11.25
C VAL A 105 10.83 -0.68 11.62
N LEU A 106 10.55 -0.18 12.84
CA LEU A 106 9.21 0.22 13.26
C LEU A 106 8.63 1.31 12.35
N ARG A 107 9.40 2.38 12.10
CA ARG A 107 8.97 3.46 11.18
C ARG A 107 8.74 2.95 9.76
N TRP A 108 9.61 2.06 9.29
CA TRP A 108 9.46 1.49 7.96
C TRP A 108 8.23 0.58 7.84
N TYR A 109 7.92 -0.21 8.86
CA TYR A 109 6.66 -0.96 8.92
C TYR A 109 5.45 -0.02 8.94
N GLY A 110 5.51 1.09 9.69
CA GLY A 110 4.43 2.09 9.73
C GLY A 110 4.09 2.68 8.36
N MET A 111 5.07 2.80 7.45
CA MET A 111 4.84 3.13 6.04
C MET A 111 4.45 1.89 5.23
N GLY A 112 5.19 0.81 5.40
CA GLY A 112 5.12 -0.38 4.54
C GLY A 112 3.78 -1.12 4.62
N ILE A 113 3.02 -0.99 5.71
CA ILE A 113 1.69 -1.60 5.79
C ILE A 113 0.70 -1.08 4.75
N PHE A 114 0.99 0.04 4.13
CA PHE A 114 0.20 0.59 3.02
C PHE A 114 0.71 0.16 1.64
N SER A 115 1.92 -0.40 1.54
CA SER A 115 2.43 -0.93 0.26
C SER A 115 1.76 -2.25 -0.12
N PRO A 116 1.45 -2.50 -1.40
CA PRO A 116 0.94 -3.81 -1.84
C PRO A 116 1.91 -4.94 -1.50
N LEU A 117 3.19 -4.81 -1.82
CA LEU A 117 4.23 -5.74 -1.38
C LEU A 117 4.79 -5.30 -0.01
N LEU A 118 4.39 -5.96 1.05
CA LEU A 118 4.96 -5.81 2.39
C LEU A 118 5.88 -6.98 2.71
N ARG A 119 7.19 -6.77 2.65
CA ARG A 119 8.19 -7.81 2.86
C ARG A 119 9.37 -7.30 3.67
N ASN A 120 9.65 -7.92 4.82
CA ASN A 120 10.91 -7.76 5.52
C ASN A 120 11.98 -8.63 4.83
N HIS A 121 13.07 -8.02 4.40
CA HIS A 121 14.12 -8.72 3.69
C HIS A 121 15.49 -8.06 3.91
N SER A 122 16.52 -8.88 4.13
CA SER A 122 17.87 -8.40 4.34
C SER A 122 18.93 -9.29 3.67
N ALA A 123 20.08 -8.72 3.38
CA ALA A 123 21.20 -9.45 2.80
C ALA A 123 21.78 -10.47 3.79
N ASN A 124 22.35 -11.53 3.23
CA ASN A 124 23.12 -12.49 4.03
C ASN A 124 24.33 -11.80 4.69
N GLY A 125 24.54 -12.08 5.98
CA GLY A 125 25.62 -11.48 6.76
C GLY A 125 25.29 -10.15 7.45
N THR A 126 24.12 -9.57 7.21
CA THR A 126 23.63 -8.42 7.98
C THR A 126 23.01 -8.86 9.32
N ARG A 127 22.74 -7.88 10.20
CA ARG A 127 21.98 -8.13 11.44
C ARG A 127 20.59 -8.68 11.10
N ARG A 128 20.16 -9.71 11.84
CA ARG A 128 18.82 -10.23 11.74
C ARG A 128 17.80 -9.16 12.15
N GLN A 129 16.79 -8.97 11.33
CA GLN A 129 15.81 -7.87 11.45
C GLN A 129 14.34 -8.33 11.49
N GLU A 130 14.13 -9.62 11.69
CA GLU A 130 12.77 -10.14 11.86
C GLU A 130 12.12 -9.52 13.12
N PRO A 131 10.83 -9.12 13.08
CA PRO A 131 10.15 -8.41 14.18
C PRO A 131 10.30 -9.06 15.56
N TYR A 132 10.28 -10.39 15.63
CA TYR A 132 10.41 -11.13 16.88
C TYR A 132 11.82 -11.06 17.52
N ARG A 133 12.81 -10.51 16.83
CA ARG A 133 14.19 -10.30 17.34
C ARG A 133 14.33 -9.02 18.13
N PHE A 134 13.44 -8.07 17.96
CA PHE A 134 13.48 -6.79 18.64
C PHE A 134 12.81 -6.84 20.02
N LYS A 135 12.97 -5.80 20.81
CA LYS A 135 12.41 -5.72 22.17
C LYS A 135 10.92 -5.41 22.14
N ASN A 136 10.51 -4.46 21.30
CA ASN A 136 9.14 -3.97 21.22
C ASN A 136 8.26 -4.83 20.30
N LYS A 137 8.12 -6.12 20.66
CA LYS A 137 7.38 -7.08 19.85
C LYS A 137 5.90 -6.74 19.72
N SER A 138 5.31 -6.14 20.78
CA SER A 138 3.89 -5.72 20.77
C SER A 138 3.62 -4.65 19.74
N ALA A 139 4.52 -3.66 19.57
CA ALA A 139 4.39 -2.65 18.54
C ALA A 139 4.40 -3.26 17.12
N PHE A 140 5.35 -4.16 16.85
CA PHE A 140 5.38 -4.87 15.56
C PHE A 140 4.12 -5.69 15.31
N ALA A 141 3.66 -6.43 16.32
CA ALA A 141 2.42 -7.21 16.21
C ALA A 141 1.21 -6.31 15.92
N GLY A 142 1.09 -5.19 16.63
CA GLY A 142 -0.02 -4.24 16.41
C GLY A 142 0.04 -3.54 15.06
N ILE A 143 1.24 -3.19 14.56
CA ILE A 143 1.37 -2.63 13.21
C ILE A 143 0.93 -3.66 12.16
N LEU A 144 1.31 -4.91 12.30
CA LEU A 144 0.88 -5.97 11.39
C LEU A 144 -0.62 -6.27 11.51
N GLN A 145 -1.18 -6.24 12.72
CA GLN A 145 -2.64 -6.32 12.92
C GLN A 145 -3.37 -5.18 12.21
N LEU A 146 -2.85 -3.94 12.29
CA LEU A 146 -3.40 -2.81 11.55
C LEU A 146 -3.37 -3.07 10.02
N ARG A 147 -2.30 -3.69 9.50
CA ARG A 147 -2.28 -4.12 8.08
C ARG A 147 -3.45 -5.04 7.76
N TYR A 148 -3.69 -6.06 8.59
CA TYR A 148 -4.79 -6.99 8.38
C TYR A 148 -6.16 -6.32 8.50
N LEU A 149 -6.33 -5.38 9.42
CA LEU A 149 -7.55 -4.57 9.50
C LEU A 149 -7.80 -3.77 8.20
N LEU A 150 -6.75 -3.23 7.61
CA LEU A 150 -6.80 -2.41 6.39
C LEU A 150 -6.91 -3.23 5.11
N LEU A 151 -6.72 -4.57 5.13
CA LEU A 151 -6.69 -5.39 3.92
C LEU A 151 -7.95 -5.27 3.04
N PRO A 152 -9.18 -5.21 3.58
CA PRO A 152 -10.36 -5.00 2.75
C PRO A 152 -10.28 -3.71 1.91
N TYR A 153 -9.85 -2.62 2.52
CA TYR A 153 -9.65 -1.36 1.81
C TYR A 153 -8.50 -1.43 0.81
N ILE A 154 -7.34 -1.93 1.24
CA ILE A 154 -6.13 -2.01 0.41
C ILE A 154 -6.37 -2.88 -0.82
N TYR A 155 -7.02 -4.02 -0.66
CA TYR A 155 -7.33 -4.92 -1.75
C TYR A 155 -8.34 -4.31 -2.72
N SER A 156 -9.41 -3.71 -2.18
CA SER A 156 -10.42 -3.00 -2.97
C SER A 156 -9.80 -1.88 -3.82
N GLU A 157 -9.00 -0.99 -3.21
CA GLU A 157 -8.37 0.13 -3.93
C GLU A 157 -7.34 -0.35 -4.96
N TYR A 158 -6.58 -1.40 -4.61
CA TYR A 158 -5.64 -2.01 -5.55
C TYR A 158 -6.35 -2.58 -6.78
N MET A 159 -7.43 -3.33 -6.58
CA MET A 159 -8.18 -3.96 -7.68
C MET A 159 -8.92 -2.92 -8.51
N LYS A 160 -9.54 -1.90 -7.89
CA LYS A 160 -10.13 -0.78 -8.62
C LYS A 160 -9.09 -0.07 -9.49
N ALA A 161 -7.92 0.22 -8.95
CA ALA A 161 -6.84 0.83 -9.72
C ALA A 161 -6.38 -0.05 -10.89
N ALA A 162 -6.28 -1.36 -10.69
CA ALA A 162 -5.88 -2.30 -11.73
C ALA A 162 -6.92 -2.48 -12.84
N LEU A 163 -8.21 -2.43 -12.50
CA LEU A 163 -9.32 -2.66 -13.44
C LEU A 163 -9.75 -1.40 -14.19
N HIS A 164 -9.51 -0.23 -13.61
CA HIS A 164 -9.91 1.06 -14.17
C HIS A 164 -8.74 1.95 -14.61
N ASP A 165 -7.55 1.36 -14.84
CA ASP A 165 -6.35 2.08 -15.28
C ASP A 165 -5.97 3.25 -14.33
N GLY A 166 -6.21 3.07 -13.04
CA GLY A 166 -5.99 4.08 -12.00
C GLY A 166 -4.64 3.92 -11.28
N MET A 167 -4.53 4.66 -10.17
CA MET A 167 -3.37 4.59 -9.27
C MET A 167 -3.83 4.17 -7.88
N TYR A 168 -3.17 3.15 -7.32
CA TYR A 168 -3.36 2.77 -5.93
C TYR A 168 -2.66 3.75 -4.98
N CYS A 169 -1.42 4.12 -5.29
CA CYS A 169 -0.66 5.15 -4.59
C CYS A 169 -0.53 6.38 -5.49
N MET A 170 -1.09 7.51 -5.06
CA MET A 170 -1.23 8.71 -5.88
C MET A 170 -0.54 9.90 -5.21
N PRO A 171 0.27 10.70 -5.94
CA PRO A 171 0.81 11.94 -5.40
C PRO A 171 -0.32 12.95 -5.14
N LEU A 172 -0.14 13.80 -4.12
CA LEU A 172 -1.14 14.85 -3.81
C LEU A 172 -1.42 15.78 -5.00
N ALA A 173 -0.43 15.99 -5.86
CA ALA A 173 -0.57 16.76 -7.10
C ALA A 173 -1.69 16.24 -8.03
N PHE A 174 -1.98 14.95 -8.00
CA PHE A 174 -3.02 14.35 -8.83
C PHE A 174 -4.38 14.32 -8.11
N ALA A 175 -4.36 14.08 -6.80
CA ALA A 175 -5.58 14.06 -6.00
C ALA A 175 -6.16 15.47 -5.79
N PHE A 176 -5.30 16.49 -5.74
CA PHE A 176 -5.66 17.88 -5.48
C PHE A 176 -4.99 18.83 -6.51
N PRO A 177 -5.32 18.71 -7.80
CA PRO A 177 -4.61 19.42 -8.88
C PRO A 177 -4.78 20.95 -8.82
N GLU A 178 -5.85 21.44 -8.17
CA GLU A 178 -6.11 22.88 -8.03
C GLU A 178 -5.42 23.51 -6.82
N ASP A 179 -4.79 22.71 -5.96
CA ASP A 179 -4.06 23.18 -4.81
C ASP A 179 -2.58 23.38 -5.14
N ASP A 180 -2.13 24.64 -5.18
CA ASP A 180 -0.76 25.01 -5.52
C ASP A 180 0.28 24.45 -4.56
N PHE A 181 -0.08 24.21 -3.29
CA PHE A 181 0.82 23.63 -2.32
C PHE A 181 0.86 22.10 -2.44
N ALA A 182 -0.28 21.45 -2.55
CA ALA A 182 -0.38 20.00 -2.75
C ALA A 182 0.45 19.52 -3.95
N ARG A 183 0.52 20.34 -5.02
CA ARG A 183 1.35 20.04 -6.20
C ARG A 183 2.85 19.96 -5.93
N ARG A 184 3.32 20.43 -4.78
CA ARG A 184 4.75 20.47 -4.40
C ARG A 184 5.08 19.54 -3.25
N VAL A 185 4.08 18.89 -2.66
CA VAL A 185 4.28 17.92 -1.58
C VAL A 185 4.83 16.63 -2.17
N GLU A 186 6.01 16.22 -1.71
CA GLU A 186 6.70 15.03 -2.21
C GLU A 186 6.77 13.89 -1.18
N ASP A 187 6.47 14.18 0.08
CA ASP A 187 6.64 13.27 1.22
C ASP A 187 5.32 12.84 1.88
N GLU A 188 4.23 12.99 1.14
CA GLU A 188 2.88 12.53 1.47
C GLU A 188 2.23 11.97 0.23
N VAL A 189 1.43 10.92 0.39
CA VAL A 189 0.75 10.27 -0.73
C VAL A 189 -0.66 9.84 -0.34
N MET A 190 -1.54 9.82 -1.33
CA MET A 190 -2.84 9.17 -1.20
C MET A 190 -2.69 7.66 -1.41
N ILE A 191 -3.39 6.89 -0.59
CA ILE A 191 -3.59 5.45 -0.76
C ILE A 191 -5.06 5.24 -1.09
N GLY A 192 -5.34 4.91 -2.35
CA GLY A 192 -6.70 4.89 -2.85
C GLY A 192 -7.38 6.25 -2.74
N GLU A 193 -8.71 6.24 -2.68
CA GLU A 193 -9.51 7.48 -2.69
C GLU A 193 -9.68 8.14 -1.31
N SER A 194 -9.54 7.36 -0.21
CA SER A 194 -9.93 7.82 1.13
C SER A 194 -8.78 8.21 2.04
N LEU A 195 -7.58 7.66 1.86
CA LEU A 195 -6.48 7.79 2.82
C LEU A 195 -5.32 8.63 2.32
N LEU A 196 -4.82 9.51 3.19
CA LEU A 196 -3.53 10.18 3.05
C LEU A 196 -2.57 9.63 4.10
N ILE A 197 -1.36 9.27 3.69
CA ILE A 197 -0.28 8.87 4.59
C ILE A 197 0.89 9.84 4.54
N ALA A 198 1.46 10.11 5.71
CA ALA A 198 2.59 11.00 5.92
C ALA A 198 3.57 10.34 6.92
N PRO A 199 4.33 9.31 6.53
CA PRO A 199 5.17 8.55 7.43
C PRO A 199 6.35 9.37 7.95
N VAL A 200 6.78 9.08 9.18
CA VAL A 200 8.01 9.65 9.75
C VAL A 200 9.22 8.92 9.15
N TYR A 201 10.13 9.66 8.55
CA TYR A 201 11.32 9.15 7.85
C TYR A 201 12.65 9.73 8.35
N GLU A 202 12.64 10.44 9.46
CA GLU A 202 13.84 11.01 10.08
C GLU A 202 14.18 10.33 11.40
N GLN A 203 15.48 10.12 11.63
CA GLN A 203 15.97 9.53 12.87
C GLN A 203 15.68 10.42 14.08
N ASN A 204 15.23 9.82 15.17
CA ASN A 204 14.90 10.49 16.43
C ASN A 204 13.77 11.52 16.33
N ALA A 205 13.10 11.64 15.19
CA ALA A 205 11.96 12.53 15.07
C ALA A 205 10.77 11.99 15.90
N ARG A 206 10.16 12.91 16.66
CA ARG A 206 8.97 12.64 17.49
C ARG A 206 7.66 13.03 16.80
N GLY A 207 7.71 13.26 15.51
CA GLY A 207 6.61 13.69 14.67
C GLY A 207 7.13 14.34 13.40
N ARG A 208 6.24 14.92 12.62
CA ARG A 208 6.61 15.66 11.40
C ARG A 208 5.58 16.73 11.05
N TYR A 209 5.95 17.66 10.19
CA TYR A 209 4.99 18.51 9.52
C TYR A 209 4.26 17.76 8.44
N VAL A 210 2.94 17.98 8.34
CA VAL A 210 2.03 17.41 7.36
C VAL A 210 1.21 18.53 6.75
N TYR A 211 0.98 18.48 5.45
CA TYR A 211 0.07 19.36 4.75
C TYR A 211 -1.24 18.65 4.44
N LEU A 212 -2.35 19.17 4.93
CA LEU A 212 -3.68 18.68 4.61
C LEU A 212 -4.34 19.59 3.59
N PRO A 213 -4.60 19.13 2.34
CA PRO A 213 -5.24 19.96 1.31
C PRO A 213 -6.68 20.35 1.63
N GLU A 214 -7.34 19.56 2.45
CA GLU A 214 -8.71 19.75 2.92
C GLU A 214 -8.85 19.39 4.40
N GLU A 215 -10.01 19.65 5.01
CA GLU A 215 -10.33 19.15 6.35
C GLU A 215 -10.34 17.62 6.32
N MET A 216 -9.56 16.98 7.21
CA MET A 216 -9.45 15.53 7.28
C MET A 216 -9.61 15.00 8.70
N LEU A 217 -10.03 13.75 8.79
CA LEU A 217 -10.02 12.99 10.04
C LEU A 217 -8.62 12.38 10.24
N GLN A 218 -7.89 12.87 11.24
CA GLN A 218 -6.69 12.19 11.70
C GLN A 218 -7.09 10.90 12.42
N VAL A 219 -6.46 9.81 12.04
CA VAL A 219 -6.60 8.50 12.69
C VAL A 219 -5.26 8.11 13.28
N ARG A 220 -5.26 7.86 14.59
CA ARG A 220 -4.08 7.48 15.36
C ARG A 220 -4.27 6.09 15.95
N VAL A 221 -3.30 5.21 15.75
CA VAL A 221 -3.31 3.85 16.30
C VAL A 221 -2.04 3.63 17.12
N LYS A 222 -2.21 3.39 18.44
CA LYS A 222 -1.13 3.00 19.34
C LYS A 222 -0.96 1.49 19.29
N CYS A 223 -0.08 1.03 18.42
CA CYS A 223 0.05 -0.38 18.05
C CYS A 223 0.52 -1.32 19.19
N SER A 224 1.23 -0.77 20.20
CA SER A 224 1.70 -1.58 21.35
C SER A 224 0.62 -1.92 22.38
N GLU A 225 -0.51 -1.20 22.39
CA GLU A 225 -1.51 -1.27 23.47
C GLU A 225 -2.87 -1.80 23.00
N SER A 226 -3.35 -1.35 21.85
CA SER A 226 -4.71 -1.61 21.40
C SER A 226 -4.83 -1.47 19.89
N ASP A 227 -5.86 -2.08 19.34
CA ASP A 227 -6.37 -1.86 17.98
C ASP A 227 -7.34 -0.67 17.89
N ARG A 228 -7.54 0.05 19.01
CA ARG A 228 -8.40 1.22 19.05
C ARG A 228 -7.81 2.35 18.21
N MET A 229 -8.63 2.86 17.31
CA MET A 229 -8.35 4.05 16.52
C MET A 229 -8.86 5.28 17.27
N GLU A 230 -7.95 6.17 17.64
CA GLU A 230 -8.32 7.49 18.15
C GLU A 230 -8.42 8.46 16.99
N THR A 231 -9.49 9.23 16.94
CA THR A 231 -9.77 10.13 15.84
C THR A 231 -9.88 11.58 16.29
N SER A 232 -9.46 12.49 15.43
CA SER A 232 -9.66 13.94 15.62
C SER A 232 -9.72 14.63 14.26
N VAL A 233 -10.61 15.63 14.14
CA VAL A 233 -10.72 16.42 12.91
C VAL A 233 -9.66 17.50 12.90
N LEU A 234 -8.94 17.62 11.80
CA LEU A 234 -7.99 18.68 11.53
C LEU A 234 -8.40 19.51 10.32
N PRO A 235 -8.35 20.84 10.40
CA PRO A 235 -8.63 21.70 9.25
C PRO A 235 -7.56 21.58 8.18
N ALA A 236 -7.86 22.05 6.96
CA ALA A 236 -6.86 22.22 5.92
C ALA A 236 -5.67 23.08 6.38
N GLY A 237 -4.48 22.81 5.86
CA GLY A 237 -3.26 23.56 6.13
C GLY A 237 -2.11 22.73 6.72
N HIS A 238 -1.14 23.41 7.30
CA HIS A 238 0.06 22.79 7.87
C HIS A 238 -0.13 22.44 9.33
N HIS A 239 0.20 21.21 9.70
CA HIS A 239 0.15 20.71 11.07
C HIS A 239 1.46 20.04 11.46
N TYR A 240 1.91 20.26 12.69
CA TYR A 240 2.92 19.38 13.28
C TYR A 240 2.20 18.23 13.97
N ILE A 241 2.44 17.03 13.49
CA ILE A 241 1.81 15.80 13.99
C ILE A 241 2.84 15.05 14.83
N PRO A 242 2.68 15.03 16.19
CA PRO A 242 3.49 14.15 17.02
C PRO A 242 3.14 12.70 16.74
N VAL A 243 4.15 11.83 16.59
CA VAL A 243 3.99 10.40 16.33
C VAL A 243 5.02 9.64 17.16
N GLU A 244 4.56 8.88 18.12
CA GLU A 244 5.44 8.00 18.91
C GLU A 244 5.95 6.81 18.05
N LEU A 245 6.99 6.13 18.53
CA LEU A 245 7.66 5.09 17.74
C LEU A 245 6.75 3.89 17.45
N ASP A 246 5.82 3.61 18.35
CA ASP A 246 4.82 2.53 18.26
C ASP A 246 3.45 3.01 17.77
N GLU A 247 3.41 4.20 17.16
CA GLU A 247 2.19 4.74 16.57
C GLU A 247 2.24 4.74 15.04
N VAL A 248 1.07 4.49 14.45
CA VAL A 248 0.76 4.76 13.06
C VAL A 248 -0.31 5.85 13.00
N VAL A 249 -0.04 6.90 12.22
CA VAL A 249 -0.98 7.99 11.99
C VAL A 249 -1.22 8.12 10.49
N PHE A 250 -2.49 8.21 10.11
CA PHE A 250 -2.92 8.48 8.76
C PHE A 250 -4.14 9.40 8.79
N PHE A 251 -4.53 9.91 7.64
CA PHE A 251 -5.62 10.88 7.52
C PHE A 251 -6.66 10.36 6.55
N MET A 252 -7.92 10.57 6.89
CA MET A 252 -9.05 10.16 6.06
C MET A 252 -9.78 11.40 5.55
N ARG A 253 -10.10 11.39 4.28
CA ARG A 253 -10.82 12.47 3.61
C ARG A 253 -12.25 12.59 4.13
N LYS A 254 -12.76 13.84 4.17
CA LYS A 254 -14.17 14.11 4.44
C LYS A 254 -15.06 13.59 3.32
N GLY A 255 -16.22 13.04 3.66
CA GLY A 255 -17.15 12.45 2.70
C GLY A 255 -16.74 11.05 2.22
N HIS A 256 -15.82 10.38 2.93
CA HIS A 256 -15.30 9.07 2.54
C HIS A 256 -15.58 7.98 3.60
N LEU A 257 -15.52 6.73 3.14
CA LEU A 257 -15.65 5.53 3.94
C LEU A 257 -14.36 4.71 3.87
N LEU A 258 -14.03 4.03 4.97
CA LEU A 258 -12.90 3.12 5.05
C LEU A 258 -13.41 1.75 5.52
N PRO A 259 -13.59 0.78 4.62
CA PRO A 259 -13.92 -0.58 4.98
C PRO A 259 -12.73 -1.28 5.64
N LEU A 260 -12.96 -1.83 6.81
CA LEU A 260 -11.99 -2.52 7.65
C LEU A 260 -12.46 -3.94 7.94
N ALA A 261 -11.53 -4.85 8.17
CA ALA A 261 -11.87 -6.16 8.75
C ALA A 261 -12.43 -5.99 10.17
N LYS A 262 -13.32 -6.89 10.59
CA LYS A 262 -14.09 -6.74 11.82
C LYS A 262 -13.26 -6.85 13.10
N ASP A 263 -12.31 -7.74 13.15
CA ASP A 263 -11.53 -8.05 14.38
C ASP A 263 -10.07 -8.36 14.06
N GLY A 264 -9.22 -7.35 14.16
CA GLY A 264 -7.79 -7.48 13.87
C GLY A 264 -7.02 -8.41 14.80
N LYS A 265 -7.44 -8.57 16.05
CA LYS A 265 -6.72 -9.39 17.04
C LYS A 265 -6.81 -10.89 16.77
N LYS A 266 -7.84 -11.33 16.08
CA LYS A 266 -8.04 -12.75 15.75
C LYS A 266 -7.43 -13.14 14.41
N ILE A 267 -7.04 -12.16 13.61
CA ILE A 267 -6.46 -12.39 12.29
C ILE A 267 -4.98 -12.78 12.45
N GLN A 268 -4.63 -13.98 12.02
CA GLN A 268 -3.24 -14.48 11.98
C GLN A 268 -2.74 -14.67 10.56
N SER A 269 -3.65 -14.79 9.60
CA SER A 269 -3.34 -14.93 8.18
C SER A 269 -4.44 -14.27 7.35
N VAL A 270 -4.20 -14.09 6.04
CA VAL A 270 -5.23 -13.54 5.14
C VAL A 270 -6.48 -14.43 5.07
N ALA A 271 -6.34 -15.73 5.32
CA ALA A 271 -7.46 -16.66 5.34
C ALA A 271 -8.45 -16.43 6.50
N ASP A 272 -8.03 -15.70 7.52
CA ASP A 272 -8.88 -15.35 8.68
C ASP A 272 -9.65 -14.03 8.44
N VAL A 273 -9.39 -13.33 7.33
CA VAL A 273 -10.08 -12.08 6.98
C VAL A 273 -11.39 -12.40 6.30
N ASP A 274 -12.50 -11.98 6.90
CA ASP A 274 -13.81 -12.02 6.26
C ASP A 274 -14.01 -10.72 5.46
N PHE A 275 -13.89 -10.80 4.15
CA PHE A 275 -14.08 -9.69 3.23
C PHE A 275 -15.55 -9.33 2.99
N ALA A 276 -16.49 -10.10 3.54
CA ALA A 276 -17.93 -9.86 3.44
C ALA A 276 -18.56 -9.33 4.74
N ASP A 277 -17.84 -9.36 5.87
CA ASP A 277 -18.29 -8.81 7.18
C ASP A 277 -17.36 -7.69 7.62
N LEU A 278 -17.75 -6.45 7.33
CA LEU A 278 -16.90 -5.27 7.43
C LEU A 278 -17.32 -4.35 8.56
N ARG A 279 -16.32 -3.69 9.12
CA ARG A 279 -16.44 -2.51 9.96
C ARG A 279 -16.12 -1.27 9.13
N LEU A 280 -16.93 -0.22 9.22
CA LEU A 280 -16.69 1.03 8.51
C LEU A 280 -16.19 2.10 9.48
N LEU A 281 -15.03 2.66 9.21
CA LEU A 281 -14.68 3.98 9.74
C LEU A 281 -15.16 5.02 8.72
N ALA A 282 -15.90 6.02 9.20
CA ALA A 282 -16.50 7.03 8.35
C ALA A 282 -16.15 8.44 8.81
N TYR A 283 -15.85 9.31 7.85
CA TYR A 283 -15.84 10.76 8.08
C TYR A 283 -16.75 11.41 7.04
N ALA A 284 -18.05 11.28 7.24
CA ALA A 284 -19.08 11.61 6.25
C ALA A 284 -20.33 12.23 6.91
N PRO A 285 -20.23 13.50 7.39
CA PRO A 285 -21.33 14.16 8.10
C PRO A 285 -22.59 14.31 7.24
N ASP A 286 -22.43 14.36 5.92
CA ASP A 286 -23.54 14.49 4.95
C ASP A 286 -23.86 13.15 4.27
N GLY A 287 -23.32 12.04 4.80
CA GLY A 287 -23.38 10.74 4.16
C GLY A 287 -22.26 10.54 3.14
N ALA A 288 -22.08 9.30 2.69
CA ALA A 288 -21.09 8.90 1.69
C ALA A 288 -21.49 7.63 0.97
N SER A 289 -20.83 7.36 -0.15
CA SER A 289 -20.86 6.07 -0.83
C SER A 289 -19.45 5.57 -1.09
N TYR A 290 -19.32 4.26 -1.16
CA TYR A 290 -18.05 3.61 -1.49
C TYR A 290 -18.31 2.40 -2.38
N GLU A 291 -17.59 2.30 -3.48
CA GLU A 291 -17.55 1.11 -4.30
C GLU A 291 -16.47 0.17 -3.76
N TYR A 292 -16.90 -0.90 -3.13
CA TYR A 292 -16.05 -1.90 -2.52
C TYR A 292 -15.85 -3.07 -3.46
N TYR A 293 -14.60 -3.42 -3.74
CA TYR A 293 -14.27 -4.59 -4.53
C TYR A 293 -13.89 -5.78 -3.63
N THR A 294 -14.45 -6.95 -3.91
CA THR A 294 -14.08 -8.22 -3.28
C THR A 294 -14.36 -9.40 -4.20
N ASP A 295 -13.48 -10.39 -4.20
CA ASP A 295 -13.59 -11.65 -4.94
C ASP A 295 -12.90 -12.78 -4.16
N ASP A 296 -12.64 -13.92 -4.81
CA ASP A 296 -11.98 -15.06 -4.16
C ASP A 296 -10.45 -14.95 -4.04
N GLY A 297 -9.83 -13.94 -4.67
CA GLY A 297 -8.39 -13.73 -4.67
C GLY A 297 -7.56 -14.73 -5.50
N GLU A 298 -8.18 -15.74 -6.11
CA GLU A 298 -7.49 -16.87 -6.76
C GLU A 298 -7.84 -17.04 -8.24
N THR A 299 -9.11 -16.94 -8.60
CA THR A 299 -9.58 -17.17 -9.98
C THR A 299 -9.37 -15.96 -10.88
N LYS A 300 -9.45 -16.17 -12.20
CA LYS A 300 -9.36 -15.08 -13.19
C LYS A 300 -10.67 -14.35 -13.42
N ASP A 301 -11.70 -14.67 -12.68
CA ASP A 301 -13.01 -14.05 -12.77
C ASP A 301 -13.07 -12.67 -12.09
N TYR A 302 -11.99 -11.89 -12.12
CA TYR A 302 -11.81 -10.66 -11.35
C TYR A 302 -12.54 -9.43 -11.91
N ASP A 303 -13.00 -9.43 -13.15
CA ASP A 303 -13.61 -8.28 -13.82
C ASP A 303 -15.15 -8.31 -13.86
N LYS A 304 -15.77 -9.19 -13.06
CA LYS A 304 -17.22 -9.35 -13.06
C LYS A 304 -17.91 -8.27 -12.21
N PRO A 305 -19.07 -7.76 -12.66
CA PRO A 305 -19.84 -6.74 -11.90
C PRO A 305 -20.23 -7.16 -10.49
N GLU A 306 -20.40 -8.46 -10.24
CA GLU A 306 -20.72 -8.98 -8.90
C GLU A 306 -19.61 -8.81 -7.87
N HIS A 307 -18.39 -8.50 -8.28
CA HIS A 307 -17.28 -8.23 -7.37
C HIS A 307 -17.30 -6.80 -6.83
N PHE A 308 -18.06 -5.92 -7.46
CA PHE A 308 -18.27 -4.54 -7.01
C PHE A 308 -19.50 -4.46 -6.12
N VAL A 309 -19.28 -4.15 -4.85
CA VAL A 309 -20.30 -4.03 -3.81
C VAL A 309 -20.52 -2.56 -3.50
N HIS A 310 -21.75 -2.09 -3.60
CA HIS A 310 -22.05 -0.71 -3.30
C HIS A 310 -22.39 -0.54 -1.82
N ILE A 311 -21.61 0.28 -1.10
CA ILE A 311 -21.80 0.64 0.29
C ILE A 311 -22.24 2.10 0.38
N THR A 312 -23.31 2.37 1.12
CA THR A 312 -23.77 3.72 1.39
C THR A 312 -23.89 3.97 2.88
N LEU A 313 -23.61 5.18 3.29
CA LEU A 313 -23.85 5.72 4.63
C LEU A 313 -24.72 6.95 4.47
N ASP A 314 -25.86 7.00 5.17
CA ASP A 314 -26.68 8.21 5.21
C ASP A 314 -26.19 9.20 6.30
N ALA A 315 -26.75 10.42 6.30
CA ALA A 315 -26.39 11.45 7.27
C ALA A 315 -26.77 11.11 8.72
N ASP A 316 -27.66 10.14 8.91
CA ASP A 316 -28.06 9.64 10.24
C ASP A 316 -27.13 8.53 10.75
N GLY A 317 -26.11 8.16 9.98
CA GLY A 317 -25.13 7.14 10.33
C GLY A 317 -25.57 5.69 10.04
N ASN A 318 -26.64 5.49 9.25
CA ASN A 318 -27.08 4.15 8.87
C ASN A 318 -26.33 3.68 7.62
N ALA A 319 -25.56 2.60 7.76
CA ALA A 319 -24.90 1.97 6.64
C ALA A 319 -25.78 0.91 5.97
N LYS A 320 -25.72 0.87 4.65
CA LYS A 320 -26.36 -0.16 3.81
C LYS A 320 -25.38 -0.66 2.78
N SER A 321 -25.48 -1.94 2.47
CA SER A 321 -24.75 -2.58 1.38
C SER A 321 -25.66 -3.56 0.67
N ASP A 322 -25.45 -3.74 -0.61
CA ASP A 322 -26.23 -4.69 -1.43
C ASP A 322 -25.81 -6.15 -1.15
N ARG A 323 -24.60 -6.42 -0.68
CA ARG A 323 -24.08 -7.79 -0.48
C ARG A 323 -23.21 -8.01 0.75
N ALA A 324 -22.58 -7.00 1.30
CA ALA A 324 -21.71 -7.13 2.47
C ALA A 324 -22.46 -6.78 3.76
N THR A 325 -22.09 -7.42 4.86
CA THR A 325 -22.52 -6.99 6.20
C THR A 325 -21.62 -5.83 6.62
N VAL A 326 -22.21 -4.69 6.97
CA VAL A 326 -21.47 -3.48 7.34
C VAL A 326 -21.95 -2.93 8.67
N LYS A 327 -20.99 -2.51 9.51
CA LYS A 327 -21.26 -1.81 10.77
C LYS A 327 -20.39 -0.57 10.85
N VAL A 328 -20.99 0.55 11.24
CA VAL A 328 -20.28 1.82 11.45
C VAL A 328 -19.68 1.82 12.84
N GLU A 329 -18.44 2.23 12.98
CA GLU A 329 -17.84 2.62 14.24
C GLU A 329 -18.17 4.08 14.52
N GLY A 330 -18.79 4.32 15.67
CA GLY A 330 -19.07 5.66 16.18
C GLY A 330 -17.88 6.24 16.93
#